data_13d417e56aeb45bd5471ba4f140c23a5
#
_entry.id   13d417e56aeb45bd5471ba4f140c23a5
#
_cell.length_a   1.000
_cell.length_b   1.000
_cell.length_c   1.000
_cell.angle_alpha   90.00
_cell.angle_beta   90.00
_cell.angle_gamma   90.00
#
_symmetry.space_group_name_H-M   'P 1'
#
loop_
_entity.id
_entity.type
_entity.pdbx_description
1 polymer ?
#
loop_
_entity_poly.entity_id
_entity_poly.type
_entity_poly.pdbx_seq_one_letter_code
_entity_poly.pdbx_strand_id
1 'polypeptide(L)'
;MRKTLLPALLALLLAAPVAAGTLAGVTLPDKTDAHGQSLVLNGMGLRTKLFIKVYVGGLYLPQKEKSAAKILGNDAPRQMVLSFIYDVSKDQMCDAWKEGLEANTPNAAAEVKKNFATLCSWMDGVGKGQKLVLTYIPNEGTHVETGGKAKGTLPGKPTADAILATWIGPDPAPGKDFKNAVLGQ
;
A
#
# COMPACT_ATOMS: atom_id res chain seq x y z
N MET A 1 7.32 43.67 49.89
CA MET A 1 6.71 42.50 49.19
C MET A 1 7.33 42.40 47.79
N ARG A 2 8.31 41.53 47.56
CA ARG A 2 8.97 41.33 46.28
C ARG A 2 8.21 40.21 45.51
N LYS A 3 7.58 40.55 44.40
CA LYS A 3 6.93 39.58 43.51
C LYS A 3 8.00 38.98 42.61
N THR A 4 8.34 37.73 42.81
CA THR A 4 9.17 36.90 41.90
C THR A 4 8.35 36.44 40.75
N LEU A 5 8.61 36.95 39.55
CA LEU A 5 8.10 36.47 38.27
C LEU A 5 8.93 35.24 37.88
N LEU A 6 8.26 34.05 37.84
CA LEU A 6 8.85 32.85 37.29
C LEU A 6 8.75 32.92 35.74
N PRO A 7 9.82 32.73 34.97
CA PRO A 7 9.71 32.63 33.52
C PRO A 7 9.15 31.24 33.13
N ALA A 8 8.03 31.22 32.45
CA ALA A 8 7.50 30.02 31.81
C ALA A 8 8.40 29.62 30.63
N LEU A 9 9.13 28.54 30.79
CA LEU A 9 9.96 27.94 29.73
C LEU A 9 9.05 27.25 28.72
N LEU A 10 8.80 27.90 27.57
CA LEU A 10 8.06 27.36 26.44
C LEU A 10 8.96 26.33 25.74
N ALA A 11 8.76 25.04 26.01
CA ALA A 11 9.47 23.96 25.32
C ALA A 11 8.98 23.88 23.87
N LEU A 12 9.77 24.36 22.93
CA LEU A 12 9.56 24.23 21.50
C LEU A 12 9.84 22.76 21.11
N LEU A 13 8.79 21.94 20.93
CA LEU A 13 8.89 20.60 20.39
C LEU A 13 9.33 20.71 18.92
N LEU A 14 10.62 20.54 18.67
CA LEU A 14 11.17 20.36 17.32
C LEU A 14 10.69 18.99 16.80
N ALA A 15 9.67 18.99 15.93
CA ALA A 15 9.30 17.80 15.16
C ALA A 15 10.51 17.44 14.27
N ALA A 16 11.18 16.33 14.55
CA ALA A 16 12.23 15.80 13.70
C ALA A 16 11.64 15.53 12.30
N PRO A 17 12.34 15.88 11.21
CA PRO A 17 11.88 15.56 9.86
C PRO A 17 11.74 14.04 9.77
N VAL A 18 10.54 13.56 9.42
CA VAL A 18 10.32 12.15 9.09
C VAL A 18 11.10 11.91 7.81
N ALA A 19 12.13 11.06 7.85
CA ALA A 19 12.85 10.67 6.66
C ALA A 19 11.84 10.10 5.66
N ALA A 20 12.03 10.36 4.38
CA ALA A 20 11.08 10.00 3.33
C ALA A 20 11.82 9.45 2.12
N GLY A 21 11.35 8.33 1.59
CA GLY A 21 11.85 7.80 0.32
C GLY A 21 11.28 8.58 -0.86
N THR A 22 12.12 8.93 -1.84
CA THR A 22 11.67 9.58 -3.08
C THR A 22 12.06 8.73 -4.29
N LEU A 23 11.08 8.44 -5.16
CA LEU A 23 11.26 7.67 -6.39
C LEU A 23 10.38 8.25 -7.49
N ALA A 24 10.95 8.52 -8.65
CA ALA A 24 10.24 9.09 -9.83
C ALA A 24 9.37 10.32 -9.50
N GLY A 25 9.82 11.19 -8.59
CA GLY A 25 9.11 12.40 -8.16
C GLY A 25 8.01 12.18 -7.11
N VAL A 26 7.80 10.95 -6.68
CA VAL A 26 6.88 10.59 -5.59
C VAL A 26 7.64 10.44 -4.29
N THR A 27 7.20 11.12 -3.24
CA THR A 27 7.74 10.99 -1.89
C THR A 27 6.74 10.25 -1.00
N LEU A 28 7.22 9.19 -0.35
CA LEU A 28 6.47 8.43 0.65
C LEU A 28 7.18 8.54 2.01
N PRO A 29 6.43 8.74 3.12
CA PRO A 29 7.02 8.84 4.45
C PRO A 29 7.61 7.49 4.88
N ASP A 30 8.69 7.51 5.69
CA ASP A 30 9.29 6.29 6.23
C ASP A 30 8.38 5.53 7.21
N LYS A 31 7.40 6.22 7.78
CA LYS A 31 6.39 5.65 8.69
C LYS A 31 5.01 6.17 8.35
N THR A 32 4.02 5.34 8.60
CA THR A 32 2.60 5.72 8.51
C THR A 32 1.84 5.17 9.71
N ASP A 33 0.81 5.87 10.13
CA ASP A 33 -0.24 5.29 10.97
C ASP A 33 -1.37 4.82 10.03
N ALA A 34 -1.71 3.56 10.13
CA ALA A 34 -2.73 2.92 9.32
C ALA A 34 -3.73 2.22 10.23
N HIS A 35 -4.89 2.84 10.45
CA HIS A 35 -5.92 2.34 11.36
C HIS A 35 -5.38 2.04 12.78
N GLY A 36 -4.60 2.97 13.36
CA GLY A 36 -3.99 2.81 14.69
C GLY A 36 -2.79 1.85 14.73
N GLN A 37 -2.31 1.39 13.57
CA GLN A 37 -1.13 0.55 13.44
C GLN A 37 0.05 1.36 12.91
N SER A 38 1.12 1.44 13.70
CA SER A 38 2.36 2.09 13.23
C SER A 38 3.13 1.16 12.32
N LEU A 39 3.27 1.56 11.05
CA LEU A 39 3.96 0.78 10.02
C LEU A 39 5.17 1.56 9.49
N VAL A 40 6.23 0.82 9.12
CA VAL A 40 7.44 1.37 8.50
C VAL A 40 7.48 1.04 7.02
N LEU A 41 7.99 1.96 6.20
CA LEU A 41 8.19 1.74 4.77
C LEU A 41 9.23 0.62 4.57
N ASN A 42 8.77 -0.50 4.03
CA ASN A 42 9.62 -1.65 3.72
C ASN A 42 10.49 -1.40 2.49
N GLY A 43 9.87 -0.88 1.43
CA GLY A 43 10.54 -0.51 0.20
C GLY A 43 9.59 0.19 -0.78
N MET A 44 10.16 0.76 -1.85
CA MET A 44 9.43 1.46 -2.90
C MET A 44 9.80 0.91 -4.27
N GLY A 45 8.82 0.70 -5.14
CA GLY A 45 9.01 0.21 -6.50
C GLY A 45 8.30 1.10 -7.53
N LEU A 46 8.90 1.23 -8.71
CA LEU A 46 8.30 1.92 -9.86
C LEU A 46 7.70 0.90 -10.83
N ARG A 47 6.39 1.00 -11.10
CA ARG A 47 5.78 0.27 -12.21
C ARG A 47 5.97 1.04 -13.50
N THR A 48 6.57 0.37 -14.47
CA THR A 48 6.64 0.85 -15.86
C THR A 48 5.93 -0.15 -16.77
N LYS A 49 5.10 0.34 -17.71
CA LYS A 49 4.46 -0.47 -18.74
C LYS A 49 4.74 0.18 -20.11
N LEU A 50 5.36 -0.55 -21.04
CA LEU A 50 5.71 -0.05 -22.36
C LEU A 50 6.37 1.35 -22.31
N PHE A 51 7.42 1.49 -21.48
CA PHE A 51 8.18 2.74 -21.23
C PHE A 51 7.43 3.85 -20.48
N ILE A 52 6.13 3.69 -20.21
CA ILE A 52 5.34 4.64 -19.43
C ILE A 52 5.48 4.33 -17.95
N LYS A 53 5.92 5.32 -17.16
CA LYS A 53 5.90 5.24 -15.70
C LYS A 53 4.47 5.42 -15.22
N VAL A 54 3.90 4.39 -14.59
CA VAL A 54 2.47 4.34 -14.22
C VAL A 54 2.24 4.78 -12.78
N TYR A 55 2.93 4.15 -11.84
CA TYR A 55 2.85 4.50 -10.43
C TYR A 55 4.12 4.12 -9.65
N VAL A 56 4.31 4.76 -8.52
CA VAL A 56 5.23 4.31 -7.47
C VAL A 56 4.42 3.60 -6.39
N GLY A 57 4.80 2.37 -6.06
CA GLY A 57 4.24 1.60 -4.97
C GLY A 57 5.16 1.60 -3.75
N GLY A 58 4.59 1.75 -2.56
CA GLY A 58 5.28 1.60 -1.28
C GLY A 58 4.60 0.52 -0.43
N LEU A 59 5.39 -0.45 0.03
CA LEU A 59 4.92 -1.46 0.97
C LEU A 59 5.28 -1.05 2.38
N TYR A 60 4.29 -1.03 3.27
CA TYR A 60 4.46 -0.73 4.69
C TYR A 60 4.13 -1.96 5.54
N LEU A 61 4.99 -2.23 6.52
CA LEU A 61 4.92 -3.38 7.43
C LEU A 61 5.21 -2.94 8.88
N PRO A 62 4.85 -3.74 9.91
CA PRO A 62 5.22 -3.44 11.29
C PRO A 62 6.74 -3.38 11.50
N GLN A 63 7.50 -4.19 10.77
CA GLN A 63 8.94 -4.20 10.70
C GLN A 63 9.40 -4.62 9.31
N LYS A 64 10.62 -4.24 8.92
CA LYS A 64 11.15 -4.59 7.60
C LYS A 64 11.27 -6.11 7.43
N GLU A 65 10.78 -6.62 6.31
CA GLU A 65 10.87 -8.04 5.93
C GLU A 65 11.11 -8.16 4.41
N LYS A 66 12.10 -8.96 4.03
CA LYS A 66 12.49 -9.17 2.63
C LYS A 66 11.85 -10.40 2.00
N SER A 67 11.31 -11.30 2.81
CA SER A 67 10.70 -12.54 2.34
C SER A 67 9.21 -12.36 2.05
N ALA A 68 8.83 -12.42 0.77
CA ALA A 68 7.42 -12.41 0.38
C ALA A 68 6.62 -13.53 1.06
N ALA A 69 7.21 -14.73 1.19
CA ALA A 69 6.56 -15.87 1.83
C ALA A 69 6.25 -15.60 3.32
N LYS A 70 7.18 -14.94 4.04
CA LYS A 70 6.92 -14.56 5.44
C LYS A 70 5.85 -13.49 5.54
N ILE A 71 5.87 -12.47 4.65
CA ILE A 71 4.88 -11.38 4.66
C ILE A 71 3.48 -11.95 4.41
N LEU A 72 3.31 -12.82 3.40
CA LEU A 72 2.03 -13.43 3.08
C LEU A 72 1.62 -14.49 4.12
N GLY A 73 2.57 -15.23 4.70
CA GLY A 73 2.30 -16.23 5.73
C GLY A 73 1.87 -15.66 7.08
N ASN A 74 2.32 -14.46 7.41
CA ASN A 74 1.98 -13.82 8.68
C ASN A 74 0.58 -13.18 8.63
N ASP A 75 -0.12 -13.24 9.76
CA ASP A 75 -1.36 -12.48 9.98
C ASP A 75 -1.04 -11.19 10.73
N ALA A 76 -0.47 -10.22 9.99
CA ALA A 76 -0.01 -8.94 10.52
C ALA A 76 -0.55 -7.77 9.68
N PRO A 77 -0.73 -6.59 10.29
CA PRO A 77 -1.12 -5.38 9.56
C PRO A 77 -0.13 -5.07 8.44
N ARG A 78 -0.62 -4.60 7.30
CA ARG A 78 0.21 -4.21 6.17
C ARG A 78 -0.52 -3.23 5.27
N GLN A 79 0.20 -2.36 4.61
CA GLN A 79 -0.38 -1.39 3.71
C GLN A 79 0.42 -1.33 2.40
N MET A 80 -0.30 -1.36 1.27
CA MET A 80 0.24 -1.02 -0.04
C MET A 80 -0.31 0.34 -0.46
N VAL A 81 0.58 1.28 -0.74
CA VAL A 81 0.24 2.61 -1.25
C VAL A 81 0.72 2.71 -2.70
N LEU A 82 -0.18 2.92 -3.63
CA LEU A 82 0.14 3.19 -5.04
C LEU A 82 -0.10 4.68 -5.32
N SER A 83 0.96 5.41 -5.64
CA SER A 83 0.92 6.83 -6.02
C SER A 83 1.01 6.93 -7.54
N PHE A 84 -0.07 7.30 -8.20
CA PHE A 84 -0.15 7.31 -9.66
C PHE A 84 0.52 8.55 -10.24
N ILE A 85 1.35 8.34 -11.26
CA ILE A 85 2.03 9.39 -12.04
C ILE A 85 1.56 9.41 -13.50
N TYR A 86 0.61 8.53 -13.81
CA TYR A 86 -0.11 8.43 -15.08
C TYR A 86 -1.57 8.07 -14.80
N ASP A 87 -2.50 8.51 -15.67
CA ASP A 87 -3.91 8.19 -15.53
C ASP A 87 -4.17 6.72 -15.90
N VAL A 88 -4.94 6.03 -15.08
CA VAL A 88 -5.33 4.62 -15.30
C VAL A 88 -6.85 4.52 -15.24
N SER A 89 -7.46 3.99 -16.30
CA SER A 89 -8.91 3.82 -16.36
C SER A 89 -9.42 2.71 -15.42
N LYS A 90 -10.71 2.72 -15.15
CA LYS A 90 -11.38 1.64 -14.42
C LYS A 90 -11.10 0.26 -15.05
N ASP A 91 -11.27 0.14 -16.36
CA ASP A 91 -11.10 -1.14 -17.05
C ASP A 91 -9.66 -1.65 -16.93
N GLN A 92 -8.66 -0.76 -17.10
CA GLN A 92 -7.26 -1.11 -16.89
C GLN A 92 -6.95 -1.56 -15.46
N MET A 93 -7.60 -0.95 -14.46
CA MET A 93 -7.48 -1.39 -13.05
C MET A 93 -8.11 -2.76 -12.83
N CYS A 94 -9.31 -2.99 -13.38
CA CYS A 94 -10.02 -4.26 -13.26
C CYS A 94 -9.28 -5.41 -13.97
N ASP A 95 -8.76 -5.17 -15.16
CA ASP A 95 -7.93 -6.13 -15.88
C ASP A 95 -6.69 -6.50 -15.09
N ALA A 96 -6.00 -5.49 -14.51
CA ALA A 96 -4.82 -5.73 -13.68
C ALA A 96 -5.14 -6.56 -12.42
N TRP A 97 -6.30 -6.35 -11.78
CA TRP A 97 -6.76 -7.15 -10.65
C TRP A 97 -7.02 -8.60 -11.05
N LYS A 98 -7.72 -8.80 -12.18
CA LYS A 98 -8.01 -10.14 -12.71
C LYS A 98 -6.74 -10.89 -13.07
N GLU A 99 -5.88 -10.30 -13.87
CA GLU A 99 -4.59 -10.88 -14.28
C GLU A 99 -3.71 -11.22 -13.06
N GLY A 100 -3.62 -10.31 -12.10
CA GLY A 100 -2.84 -10.50 -10.88
C GLY A 100 -3.36 -11.65 -10.01
N LEU A 101 -4.69 -11.79 -9.87
CA LEU A 101 -5.31 -12.89 -9.15
C LEU A 101 -5.05 -14.23 -9.86
N GLU A 102 -5.29 -14.30 -11.16
CA GLU A 102 -5.11 -15.52 -11.95
C GLU A 102 -3.65 -16.01 -11.93
N ALA A 103 -2.69 -15.07 -12.05
CA ALA A 103 -1.27 -15.40 -12.06
C ALA A 103 -0.73 -15.86 -10.70
N ASN A 104 -1.23 -15.30 -9.59
CA ASN A 104 -0.64 -15.51 -8.27
C ASN A 104 -1.51 -16.36 -7.32
N THR A 105 -2.80 -16.51 -7.62
CA THR A 105 -3.74 -17.29 -6.80
C THR A 105 -4.72 -18.04 -7.73
N PRO A 106 -4.25 -18.92 -8.63
CA PRO A 106 -5.10 -19.55 -9.66
C PRO A 106 -6.24 -20.39 -9.07
N ASN A 107 -6.03 -20.96 -7.88
CA ASN A 107 -7.02 -21.74 -7.15
C ASN A 107 -7.76 -20.94 -6.07
N ALA A 108 -7.91 -19.62 -6.28
CA ALA A 108 -8.60 -18.76 -5.33
C ALA A 108 -10.01 -19.27 -5.01
N ALA A 109 -10.36 -19.30 -3.72
CA ALA A 109 -11.71 -19.64 -3.27
C ALA A 109 -12.76 -18.69 -3.86
N ALA A 110 -14.00 -19.15 -3.95
CA ALA A 110 -15.10 -18.36 -4.52
C ALA A 110 -15.29 -17.00 -3.82
N GLU A 111 -15.07 -16.96 -2.50
CA GLU A 111 -15.14 -15.72 -1.73
C GLU A 111 -14.05 -14.72 -2.14
N VAL A 112 -12.81 -15.17 -2.33
CA VAL A 112 -11.71 -14.32 -2.82
C VAL A 112 -12.05 -13.75 -4.19
N LYS A 113 -12.54 -14.57 -5.12
CA LYS A 113 -12.98 -14.13 -6.46
C LYS A 113 -14.09 -13.07 -6.37
N LYS A 114 -15.09 -13.30 -5.50
CA LYS A 114 -16.15 -12.33 -5.23
C LYS A 114 -15.59 -10.99 -4.70
N ASN A 115 -14.64 -11.05 -3.77
CA ASN A 115 -14.01 -9.86 -3.20
C ASN A 115 -13.20 -9.09 -4.24
N PHE A 116 -12.53 -9.75 -5.18
CA PHE A 116 -11.88 -9.10 -6.32
C PHE A 116 -12.88 -8.44 -7.27
N ALA A 117 -14.04 -9.05 -7.52
CA ALA A 117 -15.11 -8.42 -8.28
C ALA A 117 -15.66 -7.18 -7.57
N THR A 118 -15.81 -7.23 -6.24
CA THR A 118 -16.17 -6.07 -5.42
C THR A 118 -15.11 -4.98 -5.49
N LEU A 119 -13.82 -5.33 -5.35
CA LEU A 119 -12.71 -4.40 -5.49
C LEU A 119 -12.75 -3.68 -6.85
N CYS A 120 -12.94 -4.43 -7.95
CA CYS A 120 -13.12 -3.85 -9.28
C CYS A 120 -14.32 -2.89 -9.34
N SER A 121 -15.47 -3.26 -8.76
CA SER A 121 -16.67 -2.40 -8.78
C SER A 121 -16.46 -1.05 -8.09
N TRP A 122 -15.54 -0.99 -7.12
CA TRP A 122 -15.17 0.24 -6.40
C TRP A 122 -14.19 1.15 -7.14
N MET A 123 -13.58 0.66 -8.23
CA MET A 123 -12.63 1.46 -9.01
C MET A 123 -13.37 2.38 -9.98
N ASP A 124 -13.04 3.66 -9.94
CA ASP A 124 -13.56 4.69 -10.86
C ASP A 124 -12.48 5.17 -11.86
N GLY A 125 -11.36 4.45 -11.92
CA GLY A 125 -10.11 4.93 -12.48
C GLY A 125 -9.33 5.78 -11.45
N VAL A 126 -8.05 5.98 -11.69
CA VAL A 126 -7.17 6.75 -10.80
C VAL A 126 -6.35 7.71 -11.65
N GLY A 127 -6.50 9.01 -11.41
CA GLY A 127 -5.78 10.06 -12.11
C GLY A 127 -4.36 10.27 -11.58
N LYS A 128 -3.53 10.89 -12.40
CA LYS A 128 -2.20 11.35 -12.00
C LYS A 128 -2.27 12.20 -10.72
N GLY A 129 -1.40 11.92 -9.77
CA GLY A 129 -1.36 12.57 -8.44
C GLY A 129 -2.29 11.94 -7.41
N GLN A 130 -3.18 11.05 -7.81
CA GLN A 130 -4.05 10.32 -6.88
C GLN A 130 -3.37 9.06 -6.34
N LYS A 131 -3.94 8.51 -5.27
CA LYS A 131 -3.45 7.30 -4.61
C LYS A 131 -4.55 6.24 -4.56
N LEU A 132 -4.13 4.98 -4.64
CA LEU A 132 -4.87 3.82 -4.15
C LEU A 132 -4.14 3.30 -2.92
N VAL A 133 -4.87 3.16 -1.82
CA VAL A 133 -4.34 2.66 -0.54
C VAL A 133 -5.12 1.41 -0.15
N LEU A 134 -4.39 0.36 0.15
CA LEU A 134 -4.92 -0.94 0.55
C LEU A 134 -4.29 -1.31 1.89
N THR A 135 -5.09 -1.25 2.96
CA THR A 135 -4.62 -1.49 4.33
C THR A 135 -5.28 -2.74 4.89
N TYR A 136 -4.52 -3.79 5.07
CA TYR A 136 -5.00 -4.99 5.76
C TYR A 136 -4.79 -4.87 7.26
N ILE A 137 -5.85 -5.11 8.02
CA ILE A 137 -5.86 -5.24 9.47
C ILE A 137 -6.41 -6.63 9.84
N PRO A 138 -5.68 -7.44 10.63
CA PRO A 138 -6.16 -8.73 11.11
C PRO A 138 -7.53 -8.62 11.77
N ASN A 139 -8.41 -9.58 11.50
CA ASN A 139 -9.81 -9.67 11.94
C ASN A 139 -10.76 -8.60 11.37
N GLU A 140 -10.27 -7.56 10.70
CA GLU A 140 -11.12 -6.55 10.03
C GLU A 140 -11.22 -6.79 8.52
N GLY A 141 -10.08 -7.05 7.87
CA GLY A 141 -9.98 -7.21 6.42
C GLY A 141 -9.12 -6.13 5.76
N THR A 142 -9.29 -5.94 4.46
CA THR A 142 -8.55 -4.95 3.67
C THR A 142 -9.40 -3.70 3.45
N HIS A 143 -9.04 -2.61 4.10
CA HIS A 143 -9.61 -1.28 3.85
C HIS A 143 -9.09 -0.74 2.52
N VAL A 144 -9.99 -0.26 1.69
CA VAL A 144 -9.69 0.25 0.33
C VAL A 144 -10.01 1.74 0.28
N GLU A 145 -9.04 2.54 -0.16
CA GLU A 145 -9.18 3.98 -0.36
C GLU A 145 -8.65 4.37 -1.75
N THR A 146 -9.38 5.20 -2.48
CA THR A 146 -9.01 5.71 -3.80
C THR A 146 -9.21 7.21 -3.85
N GLY A 147 -8.19 7.96 -4.27
CA GLY A 147 -8.28 9.43 -4.38
C GLY A 147 -8.66 10.11 -3.06
N GLY A 148 -8.23 9.58 -1.91
CA GLY A 148 -8.54 10.09 -0.57
C GLY A 148 -9.97 9.76 -0.08
N LYS A 149 -10.68 8.83 -0.75
CA LYS A 149 -12.04 8.42 -0.37
C LYS A 149 -12.07 6.94 -0.01
N ALA A 150 -12.56 6.61 1.18
CA ALA A 150 -12.82 5.24 1.57
C ALA A 150 -13.90 4.62 0.67
N LYS A 151 -13.64 3.41 0.20
CA LYS A 151 -14.56 2.62 -0.66
C LYS A 151 -15.26 1.52 0.13
N GLY A 152 -14.58 0.90 1.07
CA GLY A 152 -15.11 -0.17 1.91
C GLY A 152 -14.00 -1.09 2.43
N THR A 153 -14.40 -2.20 3.03
CA THR A 153 -13.51 -3.21 3.59
C THR A 153 -13.81 -4.57 2.96
N LEU A 154 -12.78 -5.21 2.42
CA LEU A 154 -12.86 -6.57 1.87
C LEU A 154 -12.47 -7.57 2.97
N PRO A 155 -13.33 -8.53 3.31
CA PRO A 155 -13.10 -9.42 4.42
C PRO A 155 -12.03 -10.48 4.13
N GLY A 156 -11.42 -10.97 5.20
CA GLY A 156 -10.63 -12.18 5.24
C GLY A 156 -9.16 -12.03 4.82
N LYS A 157 -8.29 -12.70 5.59
CA LYS A 157 -6.86 -12.81 5.28
C LYS A 157 -6.59 -13.39 3.88
N PRO A 158 -7.28 -14.45 3.41
CA PRO A 158 -7.06 -14.99 2.06
C PRO A 158 -7.24 -13.94 0.95
N THR A 159 -8.21 -13.04 1.11
CA THR A 159 -8.40 -11.91 0.17
C THR A 159 -7.23 -10.94 0.23
N ALA A 160 -6.80 -10.56 1.44
CA ALA A 160 -5.68 -9.65 1.64
C ALA A 160 -4.36 -10.24 1.09
N ASP A 161 -4.14 -11.54 1.27
CA ASP A 161 -2.97 -12.24 0.74
C ASP A 161 -2.99 -12.25 -0.80
N ALA A 162 -4.13 -12.59 -1.40
CA ALA A 162 -4.30 -12.59 -2.85
C ALA A 162 -4.09 -11.19 -3.46
N ILE A 163 -4.62 -10.13 -2.82
CA ILE A 163 -4.40 -8.75 -3.22
C ILE A 163 -2.91 -8.41 -3.20
N LEU A 164 -2.21 -8.65 -2.08
CA LEU A 164 -0.79 -8.33 -1.97
C LEU A 164 0.06 -9.19 -2.90
N ALA A 165 -0.32 -10.44 -3.14
CA ALA A 165 0.38 -11.34 -4.05
C ALA A 165 0.45 -10.81 -5.49
N THR A 166 -0.45 -9.92 -5.91
CA THR A 166 -0.38 -9.27 -7.23
C THR A 166 0.93 -8.48 -7.41
N TRP A 167 1.57 -8.04 -6.33
CA TRP A 167 2.84 -7.29 -6.35
C TRP A 167 4.05 -8.11 -5.88
N ILE A 168 3.87 -8.99 -4.88
CA ILE A 168 5.00 -9.73 -4.29
C ILE A 168 4.90 -11.25 -4.46
N GLY A 169 3.89 -11.74 -5.16
CA GLY A 169 3.69 -13.15 -5.46
C GLY A 169 4.73 -13.73 -6.44
N PRO A 170 4.55 -14.99 -6.85
CA PRO A 170 5.46 -15.68 -7.79
C PRO A 170 5.58 -14.96 -9.14
N ASP A 171 4.45 -14.46 -9.67
CA ASP A 171 4.39 -13.74 -10.95
C ASP A 171 3.82 -12.33 -10.74
N PRO A 172 4.65 -11.38 -10.25
CA PRO A 172 4.19 -10.06 -9.88
C PRO A 172 3.80 -9.24 -11.11
N ALA A 173 2.57 -8.73 -11.15
CA ALA A 173 2.02 -7.94 -12.26
C ALA A 173 2.89 -6.75 -12.70
N PRO A 174 3.59 -6.02 -11.81
CA PRO A 174 4.53 -4.95 -12.22
C PRO A 174 5.94 -5.45 -12.57
N GLY A 175 6.21 -6.76 -12.45
CA GLY A 175 7.51 -7.37 -12.72
C GLY A 175 8.39 -7.55 -11.48
N LYS A 176 9.47 -8.34 -11.66
CA LYS A 176 10.37 -8.75 -10.57
C LYS A 176 11.12 -7.58 -9.95
N ASP A 177 11.52 -6.59 -10.75
CA ASP A 177 12.24 -5.41 -10.25
C ASP A 177 11.40 -4.61 -9.25
N PHE A 178 10.10 -4.43 -9.55
CA PHE A 178 9.17 -3.80 -8.62
C PHE A 178 9.04 -4.63 -7.32
N LYS A 179 8.86 -5.94 -7.45
CA LYS A 179 8.77 -6.85 -6.29
C LYS A 179 10.02 -6.74 -5.41
N ASN A 180 11.21 -6.85 -6.00
CA ASN A 180 12.47 -6.75 -5.25
C ASN A 180 12.59 -5.40 -4.54
N ALA A 181 12.25 -4.31 -5.23
CA ALA A 181 12.32 -2.97 -4.68
C ALA A 181 11.38 -2.76 -3.48
N VAL A 182 10.12 -3.22 -3.54
CA VAL A 182 9.20 -3.10 -2.40
C VAL A 182 9.53 -4.06 -1.25
N LEU A 183 10.26 -5.16 -1.54
CA LEU A 183 10.81 -6.06 -0.53
C LEU A 183 12.14 -5.56 0.07
N GLY A 184 12.69 -4.43 -0.41
CA GLY A 184 13.95 -3.89 0.10
C GLY A 184 15.18 -4.76 -0.27
N GLN A 185 15.13 -5.40 -1.44
CA GLN A 185 16.20 -6.24 -2.02
C GLN A 185 16.97 -5.49 -3.08
#